data_a78cc899de1f01973991e3bb18939698
#
_entry.id   a78cc899de1f01973991e3bb18939698
#
_cell.length_a   1.000
_cell.length_b   1.000
_cell.length_c   1.000
_cell.angle_alpha   90.00
_cell.angle_beta   90.00
_cell.angle_gamma   90.00
#
_symmetry.space_group_name_H-M   'P 1'
#
loop_
_entity.id
_entity.type
_entity.pdbx_description
1 polymer ?
#
loop_
_entity_poly.entity_id
_entity_poly.type
_entity_poly.pdbx_seq_one_letter_code
_entity_poly.pdbx_strand_id
1 'polypeptide(L)'
;MKNILVPTDFSEYANNAFDFACSIAEHSKGEVTLLHVLEYPVMSVFNTTGEISMDSITDAYIVNLKKRADEELDKKLVNPAYPDVRIKKHIRIGNPYENIARLIQQSDADLVVMGTKGASGLRELFIGSNAEKAVRFSKCPVITVPGKFDFNAIKKIAYGITFEDNHNEALFELKKYLHLFKAELHLVWVNTLYDKITDTEARSKMDQLAKLHMLPNYSVNCYKSSAADDGLLFYAEENNIDMIALATHSRKGLAHIFAGSFAEDVVNHSIRPVWTFSLKSENLKAKINEKQKQYQ
;
A
#
# COMPACT_ATOMS: atom_id res chain seq x y z
N MET A 1 0.81 13.00 -9.51
CA MET A 1 1.06 11.57 -9.75
C MET A 1 0.84 11.35 -11.23
N LYS A 2 1.83 10.77 -11.91
CA LYS A 2 1.73 10.57 -13.36
C LYS A 2 1.44 9.12 -13.73
N ASN A 3 1.99 8.17 -12.98
CA ASN A 3 1.92 6.75 -13.29
C ASN A 3 1.37 5.96 -12.09
N ILE A 4 0.14 5.47 -12.20
CA ILE A 4 -0.53 4.68 -11.16
C ILE A 4 -0.58 3.22 -11.61
N LEU A 5 0.04 2.33 -10.84
CA LEU A 5 0.01 0.89 -11.08
C LEU A 5 -1.14 0.24 -10.31
N VAL A 6 -1.94 -0.55 -11.01
CA VAL A 6 -3.05 -1.31 -10.42
C VAL A 6 -2.88 -2.78 -10.79
N PRO A 7 -2.38 -3.61 -9.88
CA PRO A 7 -2.44 -5.07 -10.03
C PRO A 7 -3.89 -5.54 -9.97
N THR A 8 -4.27 -6.45 -10.85
CA THR A 8 -5.64 -6.98 -10.91
C THR A 8 -5.65 -8.50 -11.09
N ASP A 9 -6.53 -9.15 -10.33
CA ASP A 9 -6.94 -10.54 -10.49
C ASP A 9 -8.40 -10.65 -10.95
N PHE A 10 -8.96 -9.53 -11.40
CA PHE A 10 -10.36 -9.35 -11.81
C PHE A 10 -11.39 -9.52 -10.70
N SER A 11 -10.98 -9.66 -9.45
CA SER A 11 -11.89 -9.68 -8.30
C SER A 11 -12.63 -8.34 -8.15
N GLU A 12 -13.72 -8.34 -7.38
CA GLU A 12 -14.46 -7.12 -7.04
C GLU A 12 -13.55 -6.10 -6.34
N TYR A 13 -12.68 -6.56 -5.43
CA TYR A 13 -11.73 -5.71 -4.72
C TYR A 13 -10.70 -5.06 -5.66
N ALA A 14 -10.19 -5.81 -6.64
CA ALA A 14 -9.30 -5.27 -7.66
C ALA A 14 -10.04 -4.28 -8.59
N ASN A 15 -11.32 -4.51 -8.88
CA ASN A 15 -12.13 -3.57 -9.65
C ASN A 15 -12.38 -2.27 -8.89
N ASN A 16 -12.70 -2.34 -7.60
CA ASN A 16 -12.85 -1.16 -6.74
C ASN A 16 -11.55 -0.36 -6.64
N ALA A 17 -10.40 -1.05 -6.53
CA ALA A 17 -9.09 -0.42 -6.55
C ALA A 17 -8.80 0.26 -7.90
N PHE A 18 -9.17 -0.35 -9.01
CA PHE A 18 -9.04 0.23 -10.35
C PHE A 18 -9.88 1.49 -10.50
N ASP A 19 -11.15 1.47 -10.10
CA ASP A 19 -12.03 2.64 -10.19
C ASP A 19 -11.49 3.80 -9.31
N PHE A 20 -11.01 3.48 -8.11
CA PHE A 20 -10.38 4.47 -7.24
C PHE A 20 -9.08 5.03 -7.83
N ALA A 21 -8.27 4.20 -8.49
CA ALA A 21 -7.08 4.64 -9.20
C ALA A 21 -7.40 5.54 -10.41
N CYS A 22 -8.46 5.24 -11.15
CA CYS A 22 -8.93 6.08 -12.26
C CYS A 22 -9.36 7.47 -11.74
N SER A 23 -10.08 7.53 -10.62
CA SER A 23 -10.47 8.82 -10.03
C SER A 23 -9.26 9.63 -9.55
N ILE A 24 -8.23 8.97 -8.99
CA ILE A 24 -6.96 9.63 -8.67
C ILE A 24 -6.25 10.13 -9.93
N ALA A 25 -6.21 9.32 -10.99
CA ALA A 25 -5.58 9.68 -12.26
C ALA A 25 -6.25 10.88 -12.92
N GLU A 26 -7.58 10.93 -12.93
CA GLU A 26 -8.36 12.05 -13.47
C GLU A 26 -7.99 13.37 -12.77
N HIS A 27 -7.99 13.39 -11.42
CA HIS A 27 -7.69 14.59 -10.65
C HIS A 27 -6.21 14.97 -10.69
N SER A 28 -5.30 14.00 -10.82
CA SER A 28 -3.86 14.26 -10.92
C SER A 28 -3.35 14.44 -12.36
N LYS A 29 -4.21 14.28 -13.38
CA LYS A 29 -3.86 14.24 -14.81
C LYS A 29 -2.80 13.19 -15.10
N GLY A 30 -2.94 12.02 -14.46
CA GLY A 30 -2.06 10.88 -14.59
C GLY A 30 -2.62 9.82 -15.54
N GLU A 31 -1.93 8.67 -15.57
CA GLU A 31 -2.37 7.48 -16.31
C GLU A 31 -2.42 6.27 -15.37
N VAL A 32 -3.24 5.29 -15.74
CA VAL A 32 -3.36 4.02 -15.01
C VAL A 32 -2.75 2.90 -15.80
N THR A 33 -1.91 2.09 -15.16
CA THR A 33 -1.37 0.85 -15.75
C THR A 33 -1.97 -0.35 -15.01
N LEU A 34 -2.82 -1.09 -15.69
CA LEU A 34 -3.34 -2.37 -15.21
C LEU A 34 -2.30 -3.46 -15.42
N LEU A 35 -2.01 -4.24 -14.38
CA LEU A 35 -1.13 -5.40 -14.41
C LEU A 35 -1.90 -6.65 -14.01
N HIS A 36 -2.05 -7.60 -14.95
CA HIS A 36 -2.49 -8.94 -14.61
C HIS A 36 -1.32 -9.92 -14.72
N VAL A 37 -1.17 -10.78 -13.70
CA VAL A 37 -0.10 -11.79 -13.67
C VAL A 37 -0.72 -13.17 -13.69
N LEU A 38 -0.39 -13.94 -14.74
CA LEU A 38 -0.75 -15.34 -14.86
C LEU A 38 0.27 -16.18 -14.08
N GLU A 39 -0.18 -16.87 -13.05
CA GLU A 39 0.67 -17.81 -12.32
C GLU A 39 0.80 -19.10 -13.10
N TYR A 40 2.01 -19.66 -13.12
CA TYR A 40 2.20 -21.01 -13.69
C TYR A 40 1.40 -22.00 -12.86
N PRO A 41 0.56 -22.83 -13.47
CA PRO A 41 0.02 -23.98 -12.76
C PRO A 41 1.21 -24.85 -12.33
N VAL A 42 1.34 -25.11 -11.03
CA VAL A 42 2.33 -26.05 -10.51
C VAL A 42 1.83 -27.47 -10.84
N MET A 43 1.89 -27.84 -12.10
CA MET A 43 1.75 -29.23 -12.52
C MET A 43 3.16 -29.80 -12.55
N SER A 44 3.66 -30.26 -11.42
CA SER A 44 4.79 -31.18 -11.36
C SER A 44 4.29 -32.54 -11.84
N VAL A 45 4.25 -32.73 -13.14
CA VAL A 45 4.15 -34.07 -13.70
C VAL A 45 5.56 -34.65 -13.65
N PHE A 46 5.84 -35.41 -12.59
CA PHE A 46 7.01 -36.25 -12.54
C PHE A 46 6.80 -37.35 -13.56
N ASN A 47 7.50 -37.28 -14.67
CA ASN A 47 7.65 -38.44 -15.58
C ASN A 47 8.46 -39.51 -14.86
N THR A 48 8.24 -40.78 -15.21
CA THR A 48 8.94 -41.93 -14.67
C THR A 48 10.46 -41.88 -14.85
N THR A 49 10.98 -40.91 -15.59
CA THR A 49 12.40 -40.63 -15.83
C THR A 49 12.97 -39.47 -15.01
N GLY A 50 12.14 -38.77 -14.18
CA GLY A 50 12.60 -37.67 -13.36
C GLY A 50 12.85 -36.35 -14.12
N GLU A 51 12.52 -36.27 -15.41
CA GLU A 51 12.63 -35.07 -16.18
C GLU A 51 11.31 -34.28 -16.17
N ILE A 52 11.41 -32.96 -15.99
CA ILE A 52 10.27 -32.04 -16.08
C ILE A 52 10.01 -31.77 -17.57
N SER A 53 9.07 -32.49 -18.18
CA SER A 53 8.59 -32.13 -19.50
C SER A 53 7.48 -31.07 -19.38
N MET A 54 7.76 -29.87 -19.85
CA MET A 54 6.72 -28.86 -20.11
C MET A 54 6.03 -29.26 -21.42
N ASP A 55 4.94 -30.01 -21.31
CA ASP A 55 4.23 -30.53 -22.46
C ASP A 55 3.43 -29.40 -23.18
N SER A 56 3.21 -29.61 -24.49
CA SER A 56 2.40 -28.79 -25.39
C SER A 56 0.99 -28.45 -24.86
N ILE A 57 0.46 -29.22 -23.93
CA ILE A 57 -0.81 -28.98 -23.22
C ILE A 57 -0.69 -27.76 -22.30
N THR A 58 0.44 -27.57 -21.61
CA THR A 58 0.69 -26.43 -20.74
C THR A 58 0.76 -25.14 -21.55
N ASP A 59 1.41 -25.17 -22.71
CA ASP A 59 1.52 -24.00 -23.61
C ASP A 59 0.15 -23.59 -24.15
N ALA A 60 -0.67 -24.52 -24.63
CA ALA A 60 -2.03 -24.24 -25.10
C ALA A 60 -2.92 -23.69 -23.98
N TYR A 61 -2.77 -24.18 -22.75
CA TYR A 61 -3.49 -23.69 -21.59
C TYR A 61 -3.09 -22.23 -21.25
N ILE A 62 -1.79 -21.94 -21.19
CA ILE A 62 -1.27 -20.57 -20.93
C ILE A 62 -1.72 -19.61 -22.04
N VAL A 63 -1.69 -20.02 -23.30
CA VAL A 63 -2.19 -19.19 -24.43
C VAL A 63 -3.66 -18.85 -24.23
N ASN A 64 -4.50 -19.82 -23.84
CA ASN A 64 -5.91 -19.57 -23.57
C ASN A 64 -6.13 -18.65 -22.36
N LEU A 65 -5.40 -18.83 -21.26
CA LEU A 65 -5.46 -17.94 -20.08
C LEU A 65 -5.06 -16.52 -20.46
N LYS A 66 -3.98 -16.37 -21.24
CA LYS A 66 -3.52 -15.06 -21.72
C LYS A 66 -4.57 -14.37 -22.58
N LYS A 67 -5.20 -15.12 -23.51
CA LYS A 67 -6.27 -14.58 -24.35
C LYS A 67 -7.44 -14.08 -23.51
N ARG A 68 -7.93 -14.88 -22.55
CA ARG A 68 -9.03 -14.47 -21.65
C ARG A 68 -8.67 -13.24 -20.83
N ALA A 69 -7.46 -13.21 -20.26
CA ALA A 69 -6.98 -12.07 -19.47
C ALA A 69 -6.88 -10.80 -20.34
N ASP A 70 -6.45 -10.95 -21.61
CA ASP A 70 -6.36 -9.87 -22.56
C ASP A 70 -7.74 -9.27 -22.89
N GLU A 71 -8.72 -10.14 -23.16
CA GLU A 71 -10.12 -9.76 -23.38
C GLU A 71 -10.75 -9.05 -22.17
N GLU A 72 -10.47 -9.51 -20.95
CA GLU A 72 -10.97 -8.86 -19.73
C GLU A 72 -10.30 -7.50 -19.47
N LEU A 73 -9.02 -7.38 -19.77
CA LEU A 73 -8.32 -6.10 -19.67
C LEU A 73 -8.79 -5.11 -20.75
N ASP A 74 -9.08 -5.58 -21.97
CA ASP A 74 -9.56 -4.73 -23.07
C ASP A 74 -10.88 -4.05 -22.72
N LYS A 75 -11.77 -4.72 -22.01
CA LYS A 75 -13.03 -4.14 -21.52
C LYS A 75 -12.78 -2.95 -20.54
N LYS A 76 -11.59 -2.87 -19.96
CA LYS A 76 -11.23 -1.83 -18.97
C LYS A 76 -10.44 -0.68 -19.58
N LEU A 77 -9.93 -0.82 -20.81
CA LEU A 77 -9.14 0.25 -21.47
C LEU A 77 -9.96 1.49 -21.79
N VAL A 78 -11.27 1.32 -21.94
CA VAL A 78 -12.23 2.42 -22.09
C VAL A 78 -13.16 2.38 -20.88
N ASN A 79 -12.96 3.31 -19.95
CA ASN A 79 -13.82 3.45 -18.79
C ASN A 79 -14.77 4.64 -18.99
N PRO A 80 -16.08 4.41 -19.19
CA PRO A 80 -17.03 5.50 -19.44
C PRO A 80 -17.16 6.49 -18.28
N ALA A 81 -16.83 6.08 -17.06
CA ALA A 81 -16.81 6.96 -15.89
C ALA A 81 -15.60 7.91 -15.86
N TYR A 82 -14.51 7.56 -16.58
CA TYR A 82 -13.26 8.31 -16.63
C TYR A 82 -12.73 8.38 -18.06
N PRO A 83 -13.44 9.07 -18.98
CA PRO A 83 -13.14 9.02 -20.43
C PRO A 83 -11.78 9.64 -20.78
N ASP A 84 -11.29 10.57 -19.97
CA ASP A 84 -10.03 11.29 -20.19
C ASP A 84 -8.81 10.60 -19.56
N VAL A 85 -9.02 9.52 -18.79
CA VAL A 85 -7.94 8.78 -18.15
C VAL A 85 -7.33 7.80 -19.13
N ARG A 86 -6.04 7.97 -19.40
CA ARG A 86 -5.29 7.00 -20.18
C ARG A 86 -5.05 5.73 -19.38
N ILE A 87 -5.54 4.60 -19.90
CA ILE A 87 -5.37 3.28 -19.30
C ILE A 87 -4.47 2.43 -20.19
N LYS A 88 -3.43 1.83 -19.61
CA LYS A 88 -2.53 0.86 -20.23
C LYS A 88 -2.74 -0.52 -19.60
N LYS A 89 -2.45 -1.57 -20.35
CA LYS A 89 -2.50 -2.94 -19.84
C LYS A 89 -1.16 -3.65 -19.97
N HIS A 90 -0.83 -4.48 -18.98
CA HIS A 90 0.27 -5.42 -19.04
C HIS A 90 -0.19 -6.79 -18.57
N ILE A 91 0.18 -7.83 -19.32
CA ILE A 91 0.06 -9.22 -18.90
C ILE A 91 1.47 -9.76 -18.70
N ARG A 92 1.70 -10.35 -17.54
CA ARG A 92 2.97 -11.01 -17.20
C ARG A 92 2.69 -12.45 -16.77
N ILE A 93 3.70 -13.27 -16.80
CA ILE A 93 3.63 -14.67 -16.36
C ILE A 93 4.63 -14.86 -15.24
N GLY A 94 4.27 -15.64 -14.23
CA GLY A 94 5.13 -15.97 -13.09
C GLY A 94 4.61 -15.51 -11.75
N ASN A 95 5.50 -15.21 -10.82
CA ASN A 95 5.12 -14.77 -9.47
C ASN A 95 4.53 -13.36 -9.49
N PRO A 96 3.30 -13.14 -8.96
CA PRO A 96 2.64 -11.83 -8.99
C PRO A 96 3.46 -10.74 -8.31
N TYR A 97 3.97 -11.00 -7.11
CA TYR A 97 4.73 -10.02 -6.35
C TYR A 97 6.01 -9.58 -7.09
N GLU A 98 6.77 -10.53 -7.65
CA GLU A 98 7.99 -10.20 -8.39
C GLU A 98 7.68 -9.36 -9.64
N ASN A 99 6.59 -9.65 -10.34
CA ASN A 99 6.17 -8.89 -11.50
C ASN A 99 5.68 -7.48 -11.11
N ILE A 100 4.94 -7.35 -10.00
CA ILE A 100 4.55 -6.03 -9.43
C ILE A 100 5.80 -5.22 -9.10
N ALA A 101 6.74 -5.79 -8.32
CA ALA A 101 7.96 -5.11 -7.91
C ALA A 101 8.82 -4.68 -9.12
N ARG A 102 8.92 -5.56 -10.13
CA ARG A 102 9.63 -5.26 -11.37
C ARG A 102 8.98 -4.13 -12.16
N LEU A 103 7.66 -4.16 -12.27
CA LEU A 103 6.93 -3.13 -13.02
C LEU A 103 6.99 -1.77 -12.31
N ILE A 104 6.92 -1.71 -10.97
CA ILE A 104 7.14 -0.48 -10.20
C ILE A 104 8.48 0.17 -10.57
N GLN A 105 9.54 -0.65 -10.73
CA GLN A 105 10.87 -0.15 -11.10
C GLN A 105 10.97 0.28 -12.57
N GLN A 106 10.28 -0.43 -13.47
CA GLN A 106 10.36 -0.19 -14.93
C GLN A 106 9.49 0.96 -15.41
N SER A 107 8.36 1.20 -14.76
CA SER A 107 7.37 2.22 -15.17
C SER A 107 7.49 3.53 -14.40
N ASP A 108 8.47 3.67 -13.49
CA ASP A 108 8.56 4.81 -12.57
C ASP A 108 7.19 5.11 -11.92
N ALA A 109 6.56 4.06 -11.40
CA ALA A 109 5.25 4.18 -10.78
C ALA A 109 5.33 5.11 -9.55
N ASP A 110 4.47 6.13 -9.53
CA ASP A 110 4.35 7.09 -8.44
C ASP A 110 3.45 6.55 -7.30
N LEU A 111 2.59 5.60 -7.63
CA LEU A 111 1.59 5.05 -6.72
C LEU A 111 1.22 3.63 -7.17
N VAL A 112 1.02 2.74 -6.20
CA VAL A 112 0.33 1.47 -6.40
C VAL A 112 -1.04 1.55 -5.72
N VAL A 113 -2.11 1.13 -6.41
CA VAL A 113 -3.45 0.98 -5.80
C VAL A 113 -3.88 -0.47 -5.91
N MET A 114 -4.23 -1.08 -4.79
CA MET A 114 -4.55 -2.52 -4.73
C MET A 114 -5.79 -2.77 -3.88
N GLY A 115 -6.57 -3.80 -4.26
CA GLY A 115 -7.56 -4.37 -3.36
C GLY A 115 -6.90 -5.06 -2.15
N THR A 116 -7.56 -5.06 -1.01
CA THR A 116 -7.07 -5.77 0.19
C THR A 116 -7.27 -7.28 0.11
N LYS A 117 -8.27 -7.74 -0.66
CA LYS A 117 -8.57 -9.16 -0.86
C LYS A 117 -8.48 -9.50 -2.34
N GLY A 118 -8.13 -10.73 -2.66
CA GLY A 118 -8.07 -11.23 -4.03
C GLY A 118 -9.20 -12.20 -4.35
N ALA A 119 -9.12 -12.83 -5.54
CA ALA A 119 -10.11 -13.79 -6.05
C ALA A 119 -10.30 -15.04 -5.18
N SER A 120 -9.35 -15.37 -4.30
CA SER A 120 -9.46 -16.51 -3.38
C SER A 120 -10.52 -16.33 -2.29
N GLY A 121 -10.99 -15.09 -2.04
CA GLY A 121 -12.15 -14.78 -1.22
C GLY A 121 -12.17 -15.39 0.18
N LEU A 122 -10.98 -15.70 0.75
CA LEU A 122 -10.89 -16.25 2.10
C LEU A 122 -11.64 -15.31 3.05
N ARG A 123 -12.61 -15.89 3.77
CA ARG A 123 -13.51 -15.17 4.69
C ARG A 123 -12.82 -14.61 5.93
N GLU A 124 -11.53 -14.84 6.07
CA GLU A 124 -10.73 -14.33 7.18
C GLU A 124 -10.24 -12.91 6.90
N LEU A 125 -10.11 -12.13 7.96
CA LEU A 125 -9.76 -10.70 7.98
C LEU A 125 -8.31 -10.41 7.56
N PHE A 126 -7.78 -11.14 6.57
CA PHE A 126 -6.38 -11.00 6.15
C PHE A 126 -6.27 -10.36 4.77
N ILE A 127 -5.33 -9.42 4.68
CA ILE A 127 -4.88 -8.86 3.40
C ILE A 127 -4.28 -9.95 2.52
N GLY A 128 -4.54 -9.92 1.21
CA GLY A 128 -3.91 -10.84 0.27
C GLY A 128 -2.39 -10.72 0.27
N SER A 129 -1.69 -11.86 0.18
CA SER A 129 -0.22 -11.93 0.27
C SER A 129 0.54 -10.99 -0.68
N ASN A 130 -0.04 -10.66 -1.83
CA ASN A 130 0.57 -9.72 -2.78
C ASN A 130 0.42 -8.26 -2.31
N ALA A 131 -0.71 -7.92 -1.71
CA ALA A 131 -0.92 -6.58 -1.15
C ALA A 131 -0.06 -6.37 0.11
N GLU A 132 0.04 -7.35 1.00
CA GLU A 132 0.95 -7.34 2.15
C GLU A 132 2.40 -7.08 1.71
N LYS A 133 2.89 -7.84 0.72
CA LYS A 133 4.24 -7.65 0.21
C LYS A 133 4.44 -6.30 -0.47
N ALA A 134 3.42 -5.79 -1.19
CA ALA A 134 3.48 -4.47 -1.78
C ALA A 134 3.59 -3.38 -0.71
N VAL A 135 2.77 -3.44 0.35
CA VAL A 135 2.83 -2.53 1.50
C VAL A 135 4.21 -2.53 2.16
N ARG A 136 4.83 -3.69 2.31
CA ARG A 136 6.14 -3.83 3.00
C ARG A 136 7.34 -3.38 2.16
N PHE A 137 7.32 -3.62 0.85
CA PHE A 137 8.53 -3.55 0.03
C PHE A 137 8.44 -2.62 -1.17
N SER A 138 7.30 -1.96 -1.40
CA SER A 138 7.18 -1.01 -2.50
C SER A 138 8.11 0.19 -2.27
N LYS A 139 8.67 0.69 -3.39
CA LYS A 139 9.52 1.90 -3.38
C LYS A 139 8.70 3.19 -3.54
N CYS A 140 7.46 3.07 -3.92
CA CYS A 140 6.51 4.16 -3.98
C CYS A 140 5.35 3.91 -3.00
N PRO A 141 4.53 4.92 -2.70
CA PRO A 141 3.35 4.74 -1.87
C PRO A 141 2.42 3.65 -2.39
N VAL A 142 1.73 2.98 -1.47
CA VAL A 142 0.69 2.00 -1.78
C VAL A 142 -0.61 2.43 -1.11
N ILE A 143 -1.71 2.46 -1.86
CA ILE A 143 -3.05 2.59 -1.28
C ILE A 143 -3.74 1.23 -1.40
N THR A 144 -4.12 0.67 -0.27
CA THR A 144 -4.99 -0.51 -0.21
C THR A 144 -6.44 -0.08 -0.07
N VAL A 145 -7.32 -0.70 -0.85
CA VAL A 145 -8.74 -0.31 -0.95
C VAL A 145 -9.61 -1.51 -0.53
N PRO A 146 -10.28 -1.45 0.63
CA PRO A 146 -11.06 -2.58 1.15
C PRO A 146 -12.44 -2.73 0.52
N GLY A 147 -12.87 -1.79 -0.31
CA GLY A 147 -14.19 -1.80 -0.94
C GLY A 147 -14.35 -0.66 -1.94
N LYS A 148 -15.59 -0.28 -2.22
CA LYS A 148 -15.90 0.85 -3.10
C LYS A 148 -15.79 2.17 -2.33
N PHE A 149 -14.95 3.07 -2.83
CA PHE A 149 -14.73 4.40 -2.24
C PHE A 149 -14.83 5.49 -3.30
N ASP A 150 -15.41 6.63 -2.89
CA ASP A 150 -15.44 7.84 -3.69
C ASP A 150 -14.22 8.70 -3.36
N PHE A 151 -13.48 9.09 -4.38
CA PHE A 151 -12.36 10.03 -4.27
C PHE A 151 -12.76 11.34 -3.57
N ASN A 152 -13.93 11.88 -3.91
CA ASN A 152 -14.42 13.14 -3.40
C ASN A 152 -14.85 13.07 -1.92
N ALA A 153 -15.08 11.88 -1.39
CA ALA A 153 -15.42 11.65 0.01
C ALA A 153 -14.20 11.71 0.94
N ILE A 154 -12.96 11.62 0.40
CA ILE A 154 -11.73 11.70 1.22
C ILE A 154 -11.49 13.15 1.63
N LYS A 155 -11.85 13.52 2.87
CA LYS A 155 -11.70 14.85 3.47
C LYS A 155 -10.82 14.87 4.70
N LYS A 156 -10.69 13.75 5.39
CA LYS A 156 -9.87 13.59 6.60
C LYS A 156 -8.93 12.41 6.48
N ILE A 157 -7.66 12.65 6.71
CA ILE A 157 -6.61 11.62 6.69
C ILE A 157 -5.96 11.57 8.06
N ALA A 158 -5.99 10.40 8.72
CA ALA A 158 -5.24 10.18 9.96
C ALA A 158 -3.87 9.57 9.62
N TYR A 159 -2.80 10.23 10.05
CA TYR A 159 -1.44 9.72 9.95
C TYR A 159 -0.96 9.22 11.30
N GLY A 160 -0.73 7.91 11.42
CA GLY A 160 -0.18 7.29 12.62
C GLY A 160 1.31 7.61 12.79
N ILE A 161 1.67 8.17 13.94
CA ILE A 161 3.04 8.55 14.29
C ILE A 161 3.59 7.63 15.37
N THR A 162 4.82 7.17 15.17
CA THR A 162 5.69 6.59 16.18
C THR A 162 6.90 7.52 16.34
N PHE A 163 7.38 7.74 17.56
CA PHE A 163 8.55 8.63 17.76
C PHE A 163 9.90 7.91 17.61
N GLU A 164 9.86 6.63 17.32
CA GLU A 164 11.05 5.82 17.02
C GLU A 164 11.51 5.97 15.57
N ASP A 165 10.63 6.47 14.71
CA ASP A 165 10.80 6.50 13.28
C ASP A 165 11.11 7.87 12.73
N ASN A 166 11.76 7.89 11.55
CA ASN A 166 11.95 9.11 10.79
C ASN A 166 10.83 9.25 9.76
N HIS A 167 9.86 10.09 10.04
CA HIS A 167 8.68 10.32 9.20
C HIS A 167 8.91 11.30 8.04
N ASN A 168 10.13 11.87 7.87
CA ASN A 168 10.37 12.94 6.92
C ASN A 168 10.01 12.58 5.48
N GLU A 169 10.45 11.42 4.98
CA GLU A 169 10.14 10.99 3.61
C GLU A 169 8.65 10.72 3.44
N ALA A 170 8.03 10.03 4.42
CA ALA A 170 6.62 9.69 4.36
C ALA A 170 5.72 10.94 4.36
N LEU A 171 6.02 11.93 5.20
CA LEU A 171 5.26 13.19 5.25
C LEU A 171 5.46 14.05 4.00
N PHE A 172 6.67 14.04 3.44
CA PHE A 172 6.93 14.70 2.16
C PHE A 172 6.07 14.11 1.03
N GLU A 173 5.97 12.78 0.96
CA GLU A 173 5.12 12.10 -0.01
C GLU A 173 3.63 12.31 0.31
N LEU A 174 3.21 12.13 1.55
CA LEU A 174 1.81 12.28 1.97
C LEU A 174 1.25 13.67 1.66
N LYS A 175 2.08 14.71 1.76
CA LYS A 175 1.67 16.09 1.43
C LYS A 175 1.09 16.23 0.03
N LYS A 176 1.56 15.46 -0.95
CA LYS A 176 1.03 15.45 -2.32
C LYS A 176 -0.43 14.96 -2.33
N TYR A 177 -0.75 13.98 -1.49
CA TYR A 177 -2.10 13.42 -1.37
C TYR A 177 -3.04 14.35 -0.59
N LEU A 178 -2.54 15.02 0.45
CA LEU A 178 -3.32 16.05 1.16
C LEU A 178 -3.78 17.16 0.21
N HIS A 179 -2.90 17.62 -0.67
CA HIS A 179 -3.27 18.61 -1.69
C HIS A 179 -4.23 18.04 -2.73
N LEU A 180 -4.02 16.81 -3.18
CA LEU A 180 -4.85 16.16 -4.19
C LEU A 180 -6.28 15.95 -3.71
N PHE A 181 -6.46 15.42 -2.49
CA PHE A 181 -7.76 15.18 -1.87
C PHE A 181 -8.37 16.45 -1.24
N LYS A 182 -7.58 17.52 -1.08
CA LYS A 182 -7.93 18.71 -0.29
C LYS A 182 -8.36 18.30 1.12
N ALA A 183 -7.63 17.37 1.73
CA ALA A 183 -7.96 16.76 2.99
C ALA A 183 -7.28 17.47 4.18
N GLU A 184 -7.97 17.45 5.33
CA GLU A 184 -7.40 17.77 6.63
C GLU A 184 -6.55 16.58 7.12
N LEU A 185 -5.39 16.89 7.73
CA LEU A 185 -4.50 15.92 8.30
C LEU A 185 -4.66 15.82 9.82
N HIS A 186 -4.95 14.65 10.33
CA HIS A 186 -4.88 14.33 11.74
C HIS A 186 -3.56 13.59 12.01
N LEU A 187 -2.58 14.24 12.62
CA LEU A 187 -1.40 13.55 13.16
C LEU A 187 -1.84 12.87 14.45
N VAL A 188 -1.71 11.55 14.50
CA VAL A 188 -2.22 10.73 15.60
C VAL A 188 -1.09 9.92 16.21
N TRP A 189 -0.82 10.17 17.47
CA TRP A 189 0.01 9.30 18.30
C TRP A 189 -0.88 8.55 19.28
N VAL A 190 -0.77 7.21 19.23
CA VAL A 190 -1.48 6.35 20.18
C VAL A 190 -0.59 6.15 21.40
N ASN A 191 -1.04 6.66 22.54
CA ASN A 191 -0.39 6.51 23.83
C ASN A 191 -0.76 5.15 24.44
N THR A 192 0.20 4.25 24.50
CA THR A 192 0.05 2.92 25.12
C THR A 192 0.66 2.88 26.50
N LEU A 193 0.40 1.82 27.26
CA LEU A 193 0.99 1.63 28.60
C LEU A 193 2.52 1.54 28.59
N TYR A 194 3.14 1.31 27.45
CA TYR A 194 4.59 1.15 27.30
C TYR A 194 5.29 2.46 26.91
N ASP A 195 4.54 3.48 26.57
CA ASP A 195 5.09 4.76 26.15
C ASP A 195 5.63 5.55 27.34
N LYS A 196 6.80 6.18 27.13
CA LYS A 196 7.52 6.90 28.20
C LYS A 196 7.37 8.41 28.08
N ILE A 197 6.72 8.90 27.03
CA ILE A 197 6.53 10.34 26.78
C ILE A 197 5.12 10.76 27.21
N THR A 198 5.01 12.00 27.61
CA THR A 198 3.73 12.59 27.99
C THR A 198 2.94 13.08 26.75
N ASP A 199 1.63 13.20 26.89
CA ASP A 199 0.78 13.76 25.81
C ASP A 199 1.25 15.17 25.41
N THR A 200 1.75 15.97 26.35
CA THR A 200 2.26 17.32 26.06
C THR A 200 3.52 17.28 25.20
N GLU A 201 4.45 16.39 25.51
CA GLU A 201 5.66 16.20 24.73
C GLU A 201 5.34 15.65 23.34
N ALA A 202 4.42 14.68 23.26
CA ALA A 202 3.98 14.11 22.00
C ALA A 202 3.35 15.17 21.08
N ARG A 203 2.44 16.00 21.63
CA ARG A 203 1.83 17.12 20.90
C ARG A 203 2.88 18.10 20.39
N SER A 204 3.84 18.48 21.24
CA SER A 204 4.92 19.40 20.86
C SER A 204 5.78 18.84 19.72
N LYS A 205 6.15 17.55 19.78
CA LYS A 205 6.93 16.89 18.72
C LYS A 205 6.16 16.80 17.39
N MET A 206 4.87 16.44 17.44
CA MET A 206 4.02 16.37 16.26
C MET A 206 3.84 17.75 15.61
N ASP A 207 3.63 18.80 16.42
CA ASP A 207 3.50 20.17 15.94
C ASP A 207 4.80 20.68 15.28
N GLN A 208 5.95 20.40 15.90
CA GLN A 208 7.26 20.70 15.30
C GLN A 208 7.46 19.99 13.98
N LEU A 209 7.09 18.71 13.89
CA LEU A 209 7.19 17.93 12.67
C LEU A 209 6.27 18.49 11.56
N ALA A 210 5.04 18.85 11.92
CA ALA A 210 4.10 19.46 10.99
C ALA A 210 4.60 20.80 10.45
N LYS A 211 5.15 21.66 11.30
CA LYS A 211 5.74 22.95 10.92
C LYS A 211 6.97 22.75 10.03
N LEU A 212 7.85 21.81 10.38
CA LEU A 212 9.05 21.49 9.59
C LEU A 212 8.69 21.11 8.14
N HIS A 213 7.63 20.33 7.97
CA HIS A 213 7.16 19.90 6.65
C HIS A 213 6.16 20.87 6.00
N MET A 214 5.84 22.00 6.66
CA MET A 214 4.81 22.93 6.19
C MET A 214 3.54 22.19 5.78
N LEU A 215 3.03 21.35 6.68
CA LEU A 215 1.82 20.57 6.40
C LEU A 215 0.60 21.47 6.37
N PRO A 216 -0.27 21.36 5.36
CA PRO A 216 -1.49 22.16 5.30
C PRO A 216 -2.54 21.58 6.25
N ASN A 217 -3.37 22.44 6.82
CA ASN A 217 -4.60 22.10 7.55
C ASN A 217 -4.45 20.82 8.40
N TYR A 218 -3.70 20.91 9.49
CA TYR A 218 -3.43 19.74 10.36
C TYR A 218 -3.91 19.95 11.79
N SER A 219 -4.17 18.84 12.46
CA SER A 219 -4.37 18.77 13.92
C SER A 219 -3.41 17.76 14.54
N VAL A 220 -3.08 17.91 15.83
CA VAL A 220 -2.23 17.00 16.59
C VAL A 220 -3.05 16.32 17.68
N ASN A 221 -3.05 14.99 17.71
CA ASN A 221 -3.96 14.19 18.51
C ASN A 221 -3.19 13.10 19.25
N CYS A 222 -3.49 12.98 20.56
CA CYS A 222 -3.02 11.87 21.39
C CYS A 222 -4.24 11.01 21.73
N TYR A 223 -4.18 9.74 21.44
CA TYR A 223 -5.25 8.78 21.70
C TYR A 223 -4.74 7.67 22.62
N LYS A 224 -5.49 7.33 23.67
CA LYS A 224 -5.09 6.29 24.61
C LYS A 224 -5.68 4.95 24.21
N SER A 225 -4.83 3.93 24.08
CA SER A 225 -5.25 2.56 23.82
C SER A 225 -4.25 1.56 24.42
N SER A 226 -4.68 0.31 24.54
CA SER A 226 -3.81 -0.81 24.94
C SER A 226 -2.85 -1.23 23.84
N ALA A 227 -3.24 -1.08 22.57
CA ALA A 227 -2.46 -1.40 21.38
C ALA A 227 -2.49 -0.22 20.40
N ALA A 228 -1.39 -0.01 19.68
CA ALA A 228 -1.23 1.15 18.81
C ALA A 228 -2.10 1.06 17.55
N ASP A 229 -2.21 -0.12 16.96
CA ASP A 229 -3.02 -0.44 15.79
C ASP A 229 -4.52 -0.28 16.07
N ASP A 230 -5.02 -0.92 17.12
CA ASP A 230 -6.41 -0.77 17.59
C ASP A 230 -6.74 0.69 17.89
N GLY A 231 -5.83 1.40 18.59
CA GLY A 231 -6.02 2.79 18.95
C GLY A 231 -6.14 3.70 17.74
N LEU A 232 -5.36 3.46 16.68
CA LEU A 232 -5.48 4.24 15.44
C LEU A 232 -6.78 3.93 14.69
N LEU A 233 -7.21 2.66 14.67
CA LEU A 233 -8.47 2.25 14.07
C LEU A 233 -9.67 2.85 14.81
N PHE A 234 -9.69 2.81 16.14
CA PHE A 234 -10.74 3.43 16.96
C PHE A 234 -10.76 4.95 16.81
N TYR A 235 -9.59 5.60 16.84
CA TYR A 235 -9.49 7.03 16.56
C TYR A 235 -10.12 7.38 15.20
N ALA A 236 -9.79 6.58 14.18
CA ALA A 236 -10.31 6.79 12.83
C ALA A 236 -11.84 6.64 12.76
N GLU A 237 -12.41 5.74 13.55
CA GLU A 237 -13.86 5.56 13.65
C GLU A 237 -14.54 6.73 14.36
N GLU A 238 -14.08 7.06 15.55
CA GLU A 238 -14.66 8.11 16.40
C GLU A 238 -14.60 9.50 15.75
N ASN A 239 -13.57 9.76 14.93
CA ASN A 239 -13.37 11.08 14.30
C ASN A 239 -13.81 11.12 12.83
N ASN A 240 -14.50 10.08 12.34
CA ASN A 240 -14.95 9.97 10.95
C ASN A 240 -13.79 10.25 9.96
N ILE A 241 -12.68 9.57 10.15
CA ILE A 241 -11.54 9.60 9.24
C ILE A 241 -11.89 8.82 7.97
N ASP A 242 -11.55 9.37 6.81
CA ASP A 242 -11.87 8.76 5.51
C ASP A 242 -10.74 7.88 4.98
N MET A 243 -9.50 8.17 5.35
CA MET A 243 -8.30 7.41 4.96
C MET A 243 -7.30 7.37 6.12
N ILE A 244 -6.65 6.24 6.32
CA ILE A 244 -5.52 6.12 7.25
C ILE A 244 -4.22 6.18 6.44
N ALA A 245 -3.18 6.80 7.01
CA ALA A 245 -1.86 6.87 6.42
C ALA A 245 -0.79 6.41 7.41
N LEU A 246 0.20 5.65 6.94
CA LEU A 246 1.23 5.03 7.76
C LEU A 246 2.58 5.01 7.06
N ALA A 247 3.66 5.15 7.83
CA ALA A 247 4.98 4.74 7.42
C ALA A 247 5.22 3.27 7.81
N THR A 248 5.87 2.51 6.94
CA THR A 248 6.24 1.11 7.19
C THR A 248 7.75 0.93 7.12
N HIS A 249 8.29 -0.08 7.82
CA HIS A 249 9.71 -0.39 7.76
C HIS A 249 9.98 -1.60 6.88
N SER A 250 10.85 -1.42 5.90
CA SER A 250 11.44 -2.53 5.15
C SER A 250 12.64 -3.10 5.92
N ARG A 251 12.43 -3.94 6.94
CA ARG A 251 13.52 -4.62 7.64
C ARG A 251 14.03 -5.81 6.81
N LYS A 252 15.17 -5.63 6.15
CA LYS A 252 15.94 -6.77 5.61
C LYS A 252 16.70 -7.44 6.76
N GLY A 253 16.39 -8.69 7.08
CA GLY A 253 17.35 -9.54 7.77
C GLY A 253 16.94 -10.29 9.03
N LEU A 254 15.71 -10.25 9.52
CA LEU A 254 15.27 -11.09 10.63
C LEU A 254 13.95 -11.78 10.26
N ALA A 255 14.07 -12.99 9.72
CA ALA A 255 12.94 -13.80 9.26
C ALA A 255 12.03 -14.33 10.40
N HIS A 256 12.28 -13.98 11.65
CA HIS A 256 11.59 -14.56 12.80
C HIS A 256 11.23 -13.59 13.93
N ILE A 257 11.38 -12.29 13.78
CA ILE A 257 10.87 -11.35 14.78
C ILE A 257 9.82 -10.48 14.09
N PHE A 258 8.59 -10.84 14.30
CA PHE A 258 7.33 -10.13 14.17
C PHE A 258 7.48 -8.61 13.98
N ALA A 259 7.86 -8.23 12.77
CA ALA A 259 7.66 -6.87 12.32
C ALA A 259 6.41 -6.86 11.42
N GLY A 260 5.49 -7.67 11.87
CA GLY A 260 4.16 -7.60 11.35
C GLY A 260 3.54 -6.41 11.98
N SER A 261 3.39 -5.93 12.39
CA SER A 261 2.40 -5.63 13.23
C SER A 261 1.65 -4.34 12.93
N PHE A 262 2.13 -3.18 13.19
CA PHE A 262 1.31 -1.98 13.22
C PHE A 262 0.65 -1.66 11.86
N ALA A 263 1.44 -1.54 10.80
CA ALA A 263 0.89 -1.19 9.49
C ALA A 263 0.11 -2.35 8.84
N GLU A 264 0.57 -3.59 9.05
CA GLU A 264 -0.09 -4.79 8.55
C GLU A 264 -1.43 -5.01 9.26
N ASP A 265 -1.46 -4.87 10.58
CA ASP A 265 -2.68 -5.03 11.38
C ASP A 265 -3.69 -3.92 11.06
N VAL A 266 -3.24 -2.66 10.91
CA VAL A 266 -4.11 -1.58 10.46
C VAL A 266 -4.66 -1.85 9.05
N VAL A 267 -3.83 -2.31 8.11
CA VAL A 267 -4.31 -2.62 6.75
C VAL A 267 -5.26 -3.81 6.73
N ASN A 268 -5.02 -4.82 7.57
CA ASN A 268 -5.88 -5.99 7.70
C ASN A 268 -7.28 -5.65 8.23
N HIS A 269 -7.35 -4.78 9.23
CA HIS A 269 -8.59 -4.51 9.96
C HIS A 269 -9.28 -3.22 9.52
N SER A 270 -8.62 -2.38 8.70
CA SER A 270 -9.22 -1.13 8.23
C SER A 270 -10.38 -1.40 7.26
N ILE A 271 -11.50 -0.77 7.54
CA ILE A 271 -12.64 -0.68 6.61
C ILE A 271 -12.53 0.53 5.67
N ARG A 272 -11.44 1.28 5.75
CA ARG A 272 -11.13 2.50 5.01
C ARG A 272 -9.90 2.29 4.13
N PRO A 273 -9.70 3.07 3.06
CA PRO A 273 -8.45 3.05 2.34
C PRO A 273 -7.26 3.33 3.26
N VAL A 274 -6.17 2.60 3.07
CA VAL A 274 -4.93 2.81 3.83
C VAL A 274 -3.80 3.15 2.87
N TRP A 275 -3.25 4.34 3.03
CA TRP A 275 -2.03 4.78 2.36
C TRP A 275 -0.82 4.35 3.20
N THR A 276 0.14 3.71 2.56
CA THR A 276 1.38 3.28 3.21
C THR A 276 2.60 3.73 2.41
N PHE A 277 3.67 4.05 3.12
CA PHE A 277 4.96 4.39 2.53
C PHE A 277 6.08 3.65 3.25
N SER A 278 6.87 2.89 2.49
CA SER A 278 7.97 2.10 3.06
C SER A 278 9.23 2.96 3.24
N LEU A 279 9.64 3.14 4.49
CA LEU A 279 10.87 3.85 4.85
C LEU A 279 12.09 3.00 4.45
N LYS A 280 13.05 3.59 3.75
CA LYS A 280 14.28 2.90 3.36
C LYS A 280 15.15 2.59 4.57
N SER A 281 15.73 1.40 4.61
CA SER A 281 16.58 0.94 5.72
C SER A 281 17.96 1.63 5.83
N GLU A 282 18.24 2.66 5.05
CA GLU A 282 19.56 3.35 5.06
C GLU A 282 19.87 4.04 6.39
N ASN A 283 18.85 4.45 7.14
CA ASN A 283 19.05 5.11 8.44
C ASN A 283 19.49 4.17 9.58
N LEU A 284 19.38 2.85 9.42
CA LEU A 284 19.81 1.91 10.47
C LEU A 284 21.32 1.78 10.51
N LYS A 285 22.00 1.83 9.35
CA LYS A 285 23.48 1.82 9.28
C LYS A 285 24.07 3.12 9.86
N ALA A 286 23.43 4.27 9.61
CA ALA A 286 23.84 5.53 10.20
C ALA A 286 23.69 5.53 11.73
N LYS A 287 22.54 5.07 12.26
CA LYS A 287 22.30 4.96 13.71
C LYS A 287 23.22 3.94 14.41
N ILE A 288 23.55 2.83 13.75
CA ILE A 288 24.52 1.84 14.29
C ILE A 288 25.93 2.46 14.32
N ASN A 289 26.32 3.18 13.28
CA ASN A 289 27.61 3.83 13.22
C ASN A 289 27.74 5.01 14.21
N GLU A 290 26.66 5.76 14.46
CA GLU A 290 26.63 6.80 15.51
C GLU A 290 26.70 6.20 16.90
N LYS A 291 25.96 5.13 17.19
CA LYS A 291 26.07 4.42 18.48
C LYS A 291 27.45 3.80 18.69
N GLN A 292 28.08 3.24 17.66
CA GLN A 292 29.43 2.69 17.75
C GLN A 292 30.49 3.77 17.97
N LYS A 293 30.29 5.01 17.47
CA LYS A 293 31.17 6.16 17.76
C LYS A 293 30.99 6.75 19.16
N GLN A 294 29.85 6.52 19.83
CA GLN A 294 29.63 6.95 21.21
C GLN A 294 30.23 5.99 22.26
N TYR A 295 30.64 4.78 21.84
CA TYR A 295 31.26 3.77 22.74
C TYR A 295 32.75 3.56 22.44
N GLN A 296 33.36 4.38 21.59
CA GLN A 296 34.82 4.54 21.42
C GLN A 296 35.30 5.88 22.00
#